data_03772d4faa11664a41eb9f6ec78c7904
#
_entry.id   03772d4faa11664a41eb9f6ec78c7904
#
_cell.length_a   1.000
_cell.length_b   1.000
_cell.length_c   1.000
_cell.angle_alpha   90.00
_cell.angle_beta   90.00
_cell.angle_gamma   90.00
#
_symmetry.space_group_name_H-M   'P 1'
#
loop_
_entity.id
_entity.type
_entity.pdbx_description
1 polymer ?
#
loop_
_entity_poly.entity_id
_entity_poly.type
_entity_poly.pdbx_seq_one_letter_code
_entity_poly.pdbx_strand_id
1 'polypeptide(L)'
;MIKVWAIRLSLALNLLAVIAALAIWLNSSNLILGFLEKNHARKVSFFEIFPVNSSDVVFLGDSITQGGEWAELFPNLTVKNRGIGGDTTSGVLERLHQVTNGQPSALYIKIGTNDLTHGPDQRDTSYLQYKEIIARVQEESPSTRIYLQSLLPRAADYRAQIEVFNSEIESLAIEMGVTYIELYTHFLDPDGSIADELSNDELHLNGQGYLLWQSLLEPYLAPEV
;
A
#
# COMPACT_ATOMS: atom_id res chain seq x y z
N MET A 1 1.57 49.70 -35.64
CA MET A 1 2.15 49.70 -34.26
C MET A 1 1.27 48.98 -33.23
N ILE A 2 -0.03 49.23 -33.19
CA ILE A 2 -0.96 48.65 -32.19
C ILE A 2 -0.98 47.10 -32.22
N LYS A 3 -1.01 46.46 -33.42
CA LYS A 3 -1.03 44.99 -33.53
C LYS A 3 0.24 44.32 -32.93
N VAL A 4 1.42 44.88 -33.09
CA VAL A 4 2.66 44.32 -32.54
C VAL A 4 2.69 44.43 -31.02
N TRP A 5 2.20 45.50 -30.46
CA TRP A 5 2.07 45.69 -29.01
C TRP A 5 1.08 44.68 -28.40
N ALA A 6 -0.07 44.47 -29.02
CA ALA A 6 -1.06 43.49 -28.58
C ALA A 6 -0.49 42.05 -28.59
N ILE A 7 0.27 41.70 -29.61
CA ILE A 7 0.93 40.37 -29.66
C ILE A 7 1.97 40.24 -28.54
N ARG A 8 2.81 41.24 -28.33
CA ARG A 8 3.82 41.22 -27.25
C ARG A 8 3.18 41.13 -25.87
N LEU A 9 2.09 41.85 -25.64
CA LEU A 9 1.36 41.78 -24.38
C LEU A 9 0.72 40.40 -24.17
N SER A 10 0.11 39.83 -25.22
CA SER A 10 -0.46 38.48 -25.17
C SER A 10 0.62 37.41 -24.87
N LEU A 11 1.79 37.47 -25.50
CA LEU A 11 2.90 36.57 -25.23
C LEU A 11 3.41 36.68 -23.79
N ALA A 12 3.53 37.91 -23.28
CA ALA A 12 3.96 38.16 -21.90
C ALA A 12 2.94 37.60 -20.90
N LEU A 13 1.66 37.79 -21.12
CA LEU A 13 0.58 37.25 -20.26
C LEU A 13 0.54 35.73 -20.30
N ASN A 14 0.70 35.10 -21.48
CA ASN A 14 0.77 33.66 -21.59
C ASN A 14 1.99 33.09 -20.86
N LEU A 15 3.17 33.73 -20.98
CA LEU A 15 4.36 33.31 -20.25
C LEU A 15 4.16 33.41 -18.73
N LEU A 16 3.57 34.49 -18.24
CA LEU A 16 3.26 34.65 -16.83
C LEU A 16 2.25 33.59 -16.35
N ALA A 17 1.25 33.25 -17.15
CA ALA A 17 0.29 32.20 -16.84
C ALA A 17 0.96 30.81 -16.74
N VAL A 18 1.88 30.51 -17.66
CA VAL A 18 2.66 29.26 -17.62
C VAL A 18 3.55 29.20 -16.38
N ILE A 19 4.26 30.29 -16.06
CA ILE A 19 5.10 30.37 -14.86
C ILE A 19 4.26 30.19 -13.59
N ALA A 20 3.09 30.86 -13.52
CA ALA A 20 2.18 30.73 -12.40
C ALA A 20 1.65 29.31 -12.25
N ALA A 21 1.24 28.66 -13.36
CA ALA A 21 0.78 27.27 -13.36
C ALA A 21 1.89 26.31 -12.89
N LEU A 22 3.12 26.51 -13.35
CA LEU A 22 4.26 25.70 -12.93
C LEU A 22 4.56 25.90 -11.43
N ALA A 23 4.52 27.13 -10.95
CA ALA A 23 4.72 27.43 -9.53
C ALA A 23 3.63 26.80 -8.65
N ILE A 24 2.37 26.84 -9.09
CA ILE A 24 1.25 26.19 -8.39
C ILE A 24 1.46 24.67 -8.38
N TRP A 25 1.84 24.07 -9.50
CA TRP A 25 2.08 22.62 -9.62
C TRP A 25 3.21 22.16 -8.70
N LEU A 26 4.35 22.84 -8.71
CA LEU A 26 5.49 22.54 -7.83
C LEU A 26 5.13 22.72 -6.35
N ASN A 27 4.36 23.76 -6.03
CA ASN A 27 3.96 23.99 -4.64
C ASN A 27 2.94 22.95 -4.15
N SER A 28 2.00 22.52 -5.01
CA SER A 28 1.03 21.47 -4.65
C SER A 28 1.70 20.13 -4.41
N SER A 29 2.71 19.76 -5.21
CA SER A 29 3.49 18.55 -4.99
C SER A 29 4.20 18.55 -3.63
N ASN A 30 4.85 19.68 -3.27
CA ASN A 30 5.50 19.82 -1.97
C ASN A 30 4.51 19.77 -0.79
N LEU A 31 3.31 20.32 -0.97
CA LEU A 31 2.25 20.25 0.04
C LEU A 31 1.76 18.81 0.26
N ILE A 32 1.57 18.06 -0.83
CA ILE A 32 1.15 16.65 -0.76
C ILE A 32 2.23 15.82 -0.07
N LEU A 33 3.50 15.95 -0.50
CA LEU A 33 4.61 15.23 0.14
C LEU A 33 4.72 15.57 1.63
N GLY A 34 4.68 16.85 1.99
CA GLY A 34 4.70 17.27 3.38
C GLY A 34 3.49 16.81 4.20
N PHE A 35 2.33 16.60 3.57
CA PHE A 35 1.17 15.99 4.22
C PHE A 35 1.39 14.50 4.47
N LEU A 36 1.91 13.77 3.49
CA LEU A 36 2.22 12.33 3.60
C LEU A 36 3.27 12.08 4.69
N GLU A 37 4.36 12.84 4.71
CA GLU A 37 5.39 12.75 5.76
C GLU A 37 4.82 12.97 7.16
N LYS A 38 4.02 14.03 7.33
CA LYS A 38 3.39 14.33 8.63
C LYS A 38 2.37 13.28 9.04
N ASN A 39 1.63 12.71 8.08
CA ASN A 39 0.71 11.60 8.33
C ASN A 39 1.48 10.35 8.75
N HIS A 40 2.55 10.01 8.05
CA HIS A 40 3.43 8.89 8.38
C HIS A 40 3.97 9.03 9.81
N ALA A 41 4.58 10.16 10.14
CA ALA A 41 5.13 10.42 11.48
C ALA A 41 4.07 10.29 12.60
N ARG A 42 2.84 10.80 12.36
CA ARG A 42 1.74 10.65 13.32
C ARG A 42 1.32 9.19 13.52
N LYS A 43 1.24 8.41 12.43
CA LYS A 43 0.88 6.98 12.51
C LYS A 43 1.96 6.18 13.20
N VAL A 44 3.24 6.39 12.87
CA VAL A 44 4.37 5.76 13.54
C VAL A 44 4.33 6.05 15.04
N SER A 45 4.18 7.33 15.44
CA SER A 45 4.06 7.72 16.84
C SER A 45 2.86 7.06 17.55
N PHE A 46 1.73 6.94 16.87
CA PHE A 46 0.55 6.26 17.41
C PHE A 46 0.83 4.77 17.65
N PHE A 47 1.50 4.10 16.73
CA PHE A 47 1.81 2.67 16.84
C PHE A 47 2.79 2.38 17.97
N GLU A 48 3.72 3.31 18.29
CA GLU A 48 4.60 3.21 19.46
C GLU A 48 3.83 3.24 20.79
N ILE A 49 2.80 4.11 20.88
CA ILE A 49 2.01 4.25 22.10
C ILE A 49 1.00 3.10 22.28
N PHE A 50 0.51 2.55 21.16
CA PHE A 50 -0.46 1.46 21.16
C PHE A 50 0.14 0.19 20.53
N PRO A 51 1.02 -0.52 21.26
CA PRO A 51 1.77 -1.65 20.72
C PRO A 51 0.86 -2.83 20.33
N VAL A 52 1.42 -3.70 19.54
CA VAL A 52 0.87 -5.02 19.20
C VAL A 52 1.12 -5.97 20.37
N ASN A 53 0.21 -6.93 20.56
CA ASN A 53 0.31 -8.00 21.54
C ASN A 53 0.20 -9.37 20.86
N SER A 54 0.56 -10.43 21.58
CA SER A 54 0.63 -11.79 21.03
C SER A 54 -0.71 -12.41 20.61
N SER A 55 -1.83 -11.88 21.09
CA SER A 55 -3.18 -12.29 20.66
C SER A 55 -3.70 -11.52 19.44
N ASP A 56 -2.99 -10.48 19.02
CA ASP A 56 -3.45 -9.63 17.94
C ASP A 56 -3.27 -10.31 16.57
N VAL A 57 -4.18 -10.00 15.66
CA VAL A 57 -4.06 -10.20 14.21
C VAL A 57 -3.70 -8.86 13.58
N VAL A 58 -2.58 -8.80 12.87
CA VAL A 58 -2.05 -7.54 12.35
C VAL A 58 -2.20 -7.47 10.84
N PHE A 59 -2.77 -6.36 10.34
CA PHE A 59 -2.76 -5.99 8.91
C PHE A 59 -1.70 -4.91 8.69
N LEU A 60 -0.63 -5.25 7.97
CA LEU A 60 0.54 -4.41 7.70
C LEU A 60 0.57 -4.02 6.22
N GLY A 61 0.69 -2.73 5.91
CA GLY A 61 0.70 -2.27 4.53
C GLY A 61 0.62 -0.76 4.37
N ASP A 62 0.09 -0.35 3.24
CA ASP A 62 0.00 1.04 2.75
C ASP A 62 -1.38 1.69 3.01
N SER A 63 -1.77 2.65 2.14
CA SER A 63 -3.06 3.34 2.22
C SER A 63 -4.27 2.41 2.08
N ILE A 64 -4.17 1.37 1.26
CA ILE A 64 -5.28 0.43 1.05
C ILE A 64 -5.49 -0.39 2.33
N THR A 65 -4.41 -0.81 3.00
CA THR A 65 -4.50 -1.44 4.33
C THR A 65 -5.00 -0.45 5.39
N GLN A 66 -4.51 0.79 5.37
CA GLN A 66 -4.94 1.84 6.30
C GLN A 66 -6.44 2.11 6.22
N GLY A 67 -7.03 2.10 5.02
CA GLY A 67 -8.44 2.42 4.77
C GLY A 67 -9.43 1.33 5.22
N GLY A 68 -8.95 0.14 5.55
CA GLY A 68 -9.81 -0.94 6.04
C GLY A 68 -10.24 -0.73 7.49
N GLU A 69 -11.55 -0.77 7.73
CA GLU A 69 -12.14 -0.78 9.08
C GLU A 69 -12.13 -2.22 9.63
N TRP A 70 -10.93 -2.76 9.84
CA TRP A 70 -10.69 -4.17 10.12
C TRP A 70 -11.43 -4.70 11.35
N ALA A 71 -11.65 -3.85 12.35
CA ALA A 71 -12.40 -4.21 13.56
C ALA A 71 -13.90 -4.39 13.27
N GLU A 72 -14.45 -3.69 12.28
CA GLU A 72 -15.84 -3.86 11.83
C GLU A 72 -15.97 -5.09 10.93
N LEU A 73 -14.98 -5.30 10.06
CA LEU A 73 -14.93 -6.46 9.17
C LEU A 73 -14.74 -7.78 9.96
N PHE A 74 -13.94 -7.77 11.04
CA PHE A 74 -13.64 -8.95 11.86
C PHE A 74 -13.92 -8.72 13.35
N PRO A 75 -15.21 -8.54 13.74
CA PRO A 75 -15.57 -8.13 15.10
C PRO A 75 -15.23 -9.15 16.19
N ASN A 76 -14.97 -10.40 15.81
CA ASN A 76 -14.61 -11.48 16.73
C ASN A 76 -13.11 -11.63 16.93
N LEU A 77 -12.29 -10.80 16.30
CA LEU A 77 -10.83 -10.82 16.38
C LEU A 77 -10.29 -9.54 16.99
N THR A 78 -9.17 -9.64 17.69
CA THR A 78 -8.42 -8.46 18.12
C THR A 78 -7.51 -8.03 16.98
N VAL A 79 -8.01 -7.14 16.11
CA VAL A 79 -7.29 -6.71 14.91
C VAL A 79 -6.55 -5.41 15.14
N LYS A 80 -5.33 -5.31 14.64
CA LYS A 80 -4.51 -4.09 14.59
C LYS A 80 -4.24 -3.67 13.14
N ASN A 81 -4.76 -2.52 12.77
CA ASN A 81 -4.41 -1.88 11.51
C ASN A 81 -3.04 -1.21 11.63
N ARG A 82 -2.07 -1.66 10.85
CA ARG A 82 -0.72 -1.11 10.72
C ARG A 82 -0.43 -0.63 9.29
N GLY A 83 -1.48 -0.18 8.61
CA GLY A 83 -1.38 0.51 7.32
C GLY A 83 -1.02 1.98 7.49
N ILE A 84 -0.16 2.50 6.59
CA ILE A 84 0.17 3.93 6.48
C ILE A 84 0.08 4.37 5.02
N GLY A 85 -0.68 5.44 4.76
CA GLY A 85 -0.82 6.00 3.41
C GLY A 85 0.50 6.41 2.78
N GLY A 86 0.75 5.94 1.57
CA GLY A 86 1.98 6.21 0.83
C GLY A 86 3.18 5.34 1.24
N ASP A 87 3.02 4.41 2.17
CA ASP A 87 4.13 3.56 2.64
C ASP A 87 4.63 2.62 1.55
N THR A 88 5.92 2.28 1.65
CA THR A 88 6.65 1.40 0.73
C THR A 88 7.22 0.21 1.49
N THR A 89 7.82 -0.74 0.77
CA THR A 89 8.56 -1.86 1.40
C THR A 89 9.67 -1.35 2.32
N SER A 90 10.39 -0.29 1.94
CA SER A 90 11.39 0.37 2.79
C SER A 90 10.77 0.96 4.06
N GLY A 91 9.66 1.69 3.93
CA GLY A 91 9.01 2.30 5.09
C GLY A 91 8.46 1.26 6.07
N VAL A 92 7.92 0.15 5.58
CA VAL A 92 7.52 -0.99 6.42
C VAL A 92 8.72 -1.58 7.15
N LEU A 93 9.85 -1.77 6.46
CA LEU A 93 11.07 -2.34 7.04
C LEU A 93 11.62 -1.48 8.19
N GLU A 94 11.61 -0.15 8.05
CA GLU A 94 12.06 0.80 9.08
C GLU A 94 11.25 0.70 10.38
N ARG A 95 9.93 0.41 10.28
CA ARG A 95 9.00 0.34 11.41
C ARG A 95 8.59 -1.08 11.80
N LEU A 96 9.24 -2.10 11.26
CA LEU A 96 8.84 -3.51 11.46
C LEU A 96 8.86 -3.92 12.93
N HIS A 97 9.78 -3.36 13.73
CA HIS A 97 9.87 -3.56 15.18
C HIS A 97 8.56 -3.26 15.93
N GLN A 98 7.71 -2.36 15.41
CA GLN A 98 6.39 -2.06 15.99
C GLN A 98 5.40 -3.23 15.90
N VAL A 99 5.72 -4.21 15.06
CA VAL A 99 4.95 -5.46 14.91
C VAL A 99 5.67 -6.61 15.58
N THR A 100 6.97 -6.81 15.29
CA THR A 100 7.72 -7.97 15.76
C THR A 100 7.91 -7.98 17.27
N ASN A 101 8.07 -6.83 17.91
CA ASN A 101 8.16 -6.72 19.38
C ASN A 101 6.89 -7.25 20.11
N GLY A 102 5.73 -7.19 19.46
CA GLY A 102 4.48 -7.68 20.02
C GLY A 102 4.22 -9.17 19.80
N GLN A 103 4.96 -9.79 18.91
CA GLN A 103 4.82 -11.22 18.55
C GLN A 103 3.35 -11.62 18.25
N PRO A 104 2.68 -10.97 17.28
CA PRO A 104 1.27 -11.20 17.01
C PRO A 104 1.00 -12.65 16.61
N SER A 105 -0.24 -13.10 16.82
CA SER A 105 -0.68 -14.45 16.42
C SER A 105 -0.65 -14.65 14.90
N ALA A 106 -0.92 -13.58 14.14
CA ALA A 106 -0.89 -13.59 12.67
C ALA A 106 -0.54 -12.21 12.11
N LEU A 107 0.19 -12.19 11.00
CA LEU A 107 0.59 -10.99 10.28
C LEU A 107 0.22 -11.12 8.80
N TYR A 108 -0.69 -10.26 8.35
CA TYR A 108 -1.13 -10.15 6.97
C TYR A 108 -0.42 -8.97 6.31
N ILE A 109 0.45 -9.24 5.33
CA ILE A 109 1.29 -8.24 4.67
C ILE A 109 0.76 -7.98 3.26
N LYS A 110 0.44 -6.72 2.94
CA LYS A 110 0.15 -6.24 1.59
C LYS A 110 0.83 -4.88 1.39
N ILE A 111 1.96 -4.88 0.72
CA ILE A 111 2.82 -3.70 0.47
C ILE A 111 3.49 -3.81 -0.90
N GLY A 112 3.85 -2.69 -1.51
CA GLY A 112 4.61 -2.65 -2.77
C GLY A 112 3.93 -1.84 -3.88
N THR A 113 2.63 -1.52 -3.78
CA THR A 113 1.94 -0.76 -4.82
C THR A 113 2.52 0.65 -5.03
N ASN A 114 3.03 1.29 -3.98
CA ASN A 114 3.69 2.59 -4.08
C ASN A 114 5.10 2.48 -4.64
N ASP A 115 5.79 1.37 -4.38
CA ASP A 115 7.12 1.09 -4.91
C ASP A 115 7.12 1.06 -6.44
N LEU A 116 6.08 0.50 -7.06
CA LEU A 116 5.93 0.40 -8.51
C LEU A 116 5.83 1.78 -9.20
N THR A 117 5.51 2.85 -8.48
CA THR A 117 5.48 4.21 -9.04
C THR A 117 6.85 4.85 -9.22
N HIS A 118 7.91 4.26 -8.67
CA HIS A 118 9.27 4.79 -8.70
C HIS A 118 10.14 4.21 -9.84
N GLY A 119 9.53 3.46 -10.76
CA GLY A 119 10.18 2.90 -11.94
C GLY A 119 10.70 1.47 -11.75
N PRO A 120 11.16 0.84 -12.86
CA PRO A 120 11.50 -0.59 -12.86
C PRO A 120 12.69 -0.96 -11.97
N ASP A 121 13.66 -0.07 -11.79
CA ASP A 121 14.83 -0.32 -10.94
C ASP A 121 14.44 -0.47 -9.45
N GLN A 122 13.33 0.13 -9.05
CA GLN A 122 12.82 0.02 -7.69
C GLN A 122 12.24 -1.37 -7.39
N ARG A 123 11.75 -2.10 -8.38
CA ARG A 123 11.14 -3.42 -8.20
C ARG A 123 12.12 -4.42 -7.56
N ASP A 124 13.34 -4.52 -8.07
CA ASP A 124 14.34 -5.46 -7.53
C ASP A 124 14.70 -5.11 -6.09
N THR A 125 14.79 -3.81 -5.78
CA THR A 125 15.00 -3.32 -4.41
C THR A 125 13.82 -3.69 -3.51
N SER A 126 12.59 -3.49 -3.97
CA SER A 126 11.37 -3.80 -3.22
C SER A 126 11.22 -5.31 -2.95
N TYR A 127 11.59 -6.15 -3.92
CA TYR A 127 11.63 -7.61 -3.73
C TYR A 127 12.60 -8.01 -2.62
N LEU A 128 13.83 -7.47 -2.63
CA LEU A 128 14.83 -7.74 -1.59
C LEU A 128 14.38 -7.25 -0.21
N GLN A 129 13.76 -6.07 -0.14
CA GLN A 129 13.19 -5.54 1.09
C GLN A 129 12.02 -6.38 1.59
N TYR A 130 11.16 -6.88 0.69
CA TYR A 130 10.06 -7.78 1.04
C TYR A 130 10.60 -9.09 1.65
N LYS A 131 11.65 -9.67 1.04
CA LYS A 131 12.34 -10.84 1.56
C LYS A 131 12.96 -10.59 2.95
N GLU A 132 13.56 -9.42 3.16
CA GLU A 132 14.10 -9.02 4.45
C GLU A 132 13.01 -8.85 5.51
N ILE A 133 11.85 -8.26 5.16
CA ILE A 133 10.70 -8.16 6.06
C ILE A 133 10.31 -9.55 6.58
N ILE A 134 10.15 -10.53 5.69
CA ILE A 134 9.76 -11.90 6.08
C ILE A 134 10.82 -12.53 6.96
N ALA A 135 12.09 -12.46 6.55
CA ALA A 135 13.21 -13.03 7.31
C ALA A 135 13.27 -12.46 8.73
N ARG A 136 13.15 -11.15 8.88
CA ARG A 136 13.12 -10.49 10.18
C ARG A 136 11.91 -10.89 11.03
N VAL A 137 10.73 -11.01 10.43
CA VAL A 137 9.56 -11.50 11.19
C VAL A 137 9.79 -12.92 11.67
N GLN A 138 10.34 -13.80 10.85
CA GLN A 138 10.66 -15.18 11.24
C GLN A 138 11.71 -15.26 12.36
N GLU A 139 12.70 -14.37 12.35
CA GLU A 139 13.75 -14.29 13.37
C GLU A 139 13.25 -13.64 14.68
N GLU A 140 12.64 -12.47 14.57
CA GLU A 140 12.26 -11.62 15.71
C GLU A 140 10.92 -12.05 16.34
N SER A 141 10.05 -12.73 15.58
CA SER A 141 8.68 -13.12 15.99
C SER A 141 8.32 -14.53 15.47
N PRO A 142 9.06 -15.58 15.89
CA PRO A 142 9.00 -16.90 15.27
C PRO A 142 7.67 -17.64 15.44
N SER A 143 6.81 -17.21 16.37
CA SER A 143 5.47 -17.77 16.56
C SER A 143 4.40 -17.12 15.69
N THR A 144 4.72 -16.03 14.99
CA THR A 144 3.79 -15.30 14.14
C THR A 144 3.54 -16.04 12.83
N ARG A 145 2.30 -16.34 12.52
CA ARG A 145 1.91 -16.87 11.22
C ARG A 145 1.93 -15.73 10.20
N ILE A 146 2.66 -15.90 9.10
CA ILE A 146 2.84 -14.87 8.06
C ILE A 146 1.99 -15.22 6.85
N TYR A 147 1.19 -14.24 6.39
CA TYR A 147 0.36 -14.31 5.20
C TYR A 147 0.77 -13.17 4.25
N LEU A 148 1.31 -13.52 3.09
CA LEU A 148 1.60 -12.57 2.02
C LEU A 148 0.39 -12.45 1.11
N GLN A 149 -0.06 -11.24 0.86
CA GLN A 149 -1.18 -10.99 -0.01
C GLN A 149 -0.68 -10.38 -1.33
N SER A 150 -1.27 -10.79 -2.45
CA SER A 150 -0.99 -10.15 -3.73
C SER A 150 -1.35 -8.66 -3.69
N LEU A 151 -0.67 -7.84 -4.48
CA LEU A 151 -1.12 -6.49 -4.80
C LEU A 151 -2.44 -6.59 -5.56
N LEU A 152 -3.32 -5.64 -5.33
CA LEU A 152 -4.57 -5.48 -6.08
C LEU A 152 -4.31 -4.84 -7.45
N PRO A 153 -5.20 -5.01 -8.43
CA PRO A 153 -5.16 -4.22 -9.66
C PRO A 153 -5.25 -2.72 -9.35
N ARG A 154 -4.78 -1.92 -10.29
CA ARG A 154 -4.91 -0.46 -10.33
C ARG A 154 -5.41 -0.05 -11.72
N ALA A 155 -5.16 1.22 -12.12
CA ALA A 155 -5.27 1.64 -13.51
C ALA A 155 -4.53 0.65 -14.43
N ALA A 156 -5.10 0.33 -15.59
CA ALA A 156 -4.65 -0.71 -16.52
C ALA A 156 -3.16 -0.61 -16.90
N ASP A 157 -2.60 0.59 -16.91
CA ASP A 157 -1.17 0.85 -17.21
C ASP A 157 -0.20 0.15 -16.24
N TYR A 158 -0.65 -0.19 -15.04
CA TYR A 158 0.15 -0.89 -14.02
C TYR A 158 0.05 -2.41 -14.10
N ARG A 159 -0.85 -2.95 -14.93
CA ARG A 159 -1.15 -4.38 -15.00
C ARG A 159 0.09 -5.26 -15.08
N ALA A 160 0.92 -5.03 -16.11
CA ALA A 160 2.09 -5.87 -16.34
C ALA A 160 3.09 -5.87 -15.18
N GLN A 161 3.27 -4.71 -14.53
CA GLN A 161 4.19 -4.57 -13.39
C GLN A 161 3.64 -5.31 -12.15
N ILE A 162 2.34 -5.21 -11.91
CA ILE A 162 1.68 -5.87 -10.77
C ILE A 162 1.69 -7.39 -10.94
N GLU A 163 1.38 -7.90 -12.15
CA GLU A 163 1.39 -9.34 -12.44
C GLU A 163 2.79 -9.94 -12.21
N VAL A 164 3.84 -9.25 -12.67
CA VAL A 164 5.22 -9.69 -12.43
C VAL A 164 5.55 -9.67 -10.94
N PHE A 165 5.26 -8.57 -10.25
CA PHE A 165 5.54 -8.45 -8.81
C PHE A 165 4.77 -9.47 -7.97
N ASN A 166 3.49 -9.72 -8.28
CA ASN A 166 2.70 -10.74 -7.60
C ASN A 166 3.27 -12.16 -7.79
N SER A 167 3.75 -12.47 -8.99
CA SER A 167 4.44 -13.76 -9.27
C SER A 167 5.74 -13.90 -8.46
N GLU A 168 6.49 -12.81 -8.29
CA GLU A 168 7.68 -12.77 -7.45
C GLU A 168 7.34 -12.98 -5.97
N ILE A 169 6.28 -12.33 -5.46
CA ILE A 169 5.82 -12.49 -4.06
C ILE A 169 5.28 -13.91 -3.80
N GLU A 170 4.58 -14.50 -4.76
CA GLU A 170 4.12 -15.89 -4.66
C GLU A 170 5.31 -16.85 -4.57
N SER A 171 6.30 -16.66 -5.45
CA SER A 171 7.54 -17.45 -5.44
C SER A 171 8.31 -17.29 -4.13
N LEU A 172 8.36 -16.06 -3.60
CA LEU A 172 8.97 -15.74 -2.33
C LEU A 172 8.25 -16.41 -1.15
N ALA A 173 6.92 -16.46 -1.18
CA ALA A 173 6.15 -17.15 -0.15
C ALA A 173 6.50 -18.65 -0.08
N ILE A 174 6.66 -19.30 -1.24
CA ILE A 174 7.09 -20.70 -1.33
C ILE A 174 8.52 -20.84 -0.80
N GLU A 175 9.44 -19.98 -1.23
CA GLU A 175 10.85 -20.00 -0.78
C GLU A 175 10.99 -19.86 0.74
N MET A 176 10.21 -18.93 1.32
CA MET A 176 10.29 -18.62 2.76
C MET A 176 9.37 -19.49 3.63
N GLY A 177 8.58 -20.39 3.03
CA GLY A 177 7.67 -21.28 3.77
C GLY A 177 6.52 -20.55 4.47
N VAL A 178 6.00 -19.49 3.86
CA VAL A 178 4.85 -18.70 4.37
C VAL A 178 3.65 -18.82 3.44
N THR A 179 2.47 -18.46 3.92
CA THR A 179 1.23 -18.59 3.13
C THR A 179 1.06 -17.41 2.18
N TYR A 180 0.82 -17.70 0.90
CA TYR A 180 0.38 -16.70 -0.09
C TYR A 180 -1.13 -16.67 -0.20
N ILE A 181 -1.71 -15.46 -0.29
CA ILE A 181 -3.15 -15.23 -0.51
C ILE A 181 -3.30 -14.46 -1.82
N GLU A 182 -3.87 -15.13 -2.79
CA GLU A 182 -4.20 -14.52 -4.07
C GLU A 182 -5.45 -13.66 -3.92
N LEU A 183 -5.34 -12.37 -4.22
CA LEU A 183 -6.43 -11.40 -4.23
C LEU A 183 -6.64 -10.82 -5.62
N TYR A 184 -5.57 -10.64 -6.40
CA TYR A 184 -5.51 -9.85 -7.62
C TYR A 184 -6.61 -10.18 -8.61
N THR A 185 -6.79 -11.46 -8.95
CA THR A 185 -7.75 -11.90 -9.97
C THR A 185 -9.19 -11.66 -9.59
N HIS A 186 -9.50 -11.58 -8.30
CA HIS A 186 -10.84 -11.33 -7.78
C HIS A 186 -11.26 -9.85 -7.89
N PHE A 187 -10.29 -8.96 -8.06
CA PHE A 187 -10.50 -7.51 -8.17
C PHE A 187 -10.32 -7.00 -9.61
N LEU A 188 -9.94 -7.88 -10.54
CA LEU A 188 -9.53 -7.52 -11.89
C LEU A 188 -10.75 -7.37 -12.80
N ASP A 189 -10.82 -6.24 -13.52
CA ASP A 189 -11.77 -6.05 -14.61
C ASP A 189 -11.19 -6.60 -15.95
N PRO A 190 -12.04 -6.96 -16.95
CA PRO A 190 -11.58 -7.46 -18.24
C PRO A 190 -10.58 -6.56 -18.99
N ASP A 191 -10.62 -5.26 -18.78
CA ASP A 191 -9.67 -4.31 -19.38
C ASP A 191 -8.30 -4.30 -18.70
N GLY A 192 -8.16 -4.93 -17.54
CA GLY A 192 -6.92 -5.04 -16.78
C GLY A 192 -6.78 -4.02 -15.66
N SER A 193 -7.78 -3.20 -15.44
CA SER A 193 -7.89 -2.30 -14.28
C SER A 193 -8.53 -2.99 -13.07
N ILE A 194 -8.58 -2.29 -11.93
CA ILE A 194 -9.46 -2.68 -10.83
C ILE A 194 -10.92 -2.44 -11.22
N ALA A 195 -11.80 -3.37 -10.86
CA ALA A 195 -13.23 -3.28 -11.20
C ALA A 195 -13.90 -2.03 -10.60
N ASP A 196 -14.66 -1.31 -11.42
CA ASP A 196 -15.29 -0.03 -11.07
C ASP A 196 -16.24 -0.13 -9.86
N GLU A 197 -16.89 -1.27 -9.64
CA GLU A 197 -17.74 -1.49 -8.48
C GLU A 197 -16.95 -1.63 -7.17
N LEU A 198 -15.63 -1.87 -7.23
CA LEU A 198 -14.77 -2.10 -6.07
C LEU A 198 -13.88 -0.90 -5.72
N SER A 199 -13.74 0.06 -6.65
CA SER A 199 -12.92 1.27 -6.50
C SER A 199 -13.56 2.46 -7.22
N ASN A 200 -13.26 3.68 -6.77
CA ASN A 200 -13.72 4.91 -7.43
C ASN A 200 -12.58 5.82 -7.89
N ASP A 201 -11.34 5.39 -7.72
CA ASP A 201 -10.13 6.14 -8.11
C ASP A 201 -9.04 5.24 -8.71
N GLU A 202 -9.42 4.02 -9.13
CA GLU A 202 -8.56 3.00 -9.73
C GLU A 202 -7.36 2.57 -8.84
N LEU A 203 -7.49 2.72 -7.52
CA LEU A 203 -6.45 2.37 -6.56
C LEU A 203 -7.02 1.93 -5.20
N HIS A 204 -7.83 2.78 -4.56
CA HIS A 204 -8.34 2.54 -3.22
C HIS A 204 -9.71 1.85 -3.28
N LEU A 205 -9.94 0.96 -2.33
CA LEU A 205 -11.19 0.21 -2.25
C LEU A 205 -12.33 1.05 -1.68
N ASN A 206 -13.50 0.87 -2.24
CA ASN A 206 -14.76 1.27 -1.61
C ASN A 206 -15.28 0.16 -0.67
N GLY A 207 -16.47 0.35 -0.08
CA GLY A 207 -17.04 -0.61 0.87
C GLY A 207 -17.26 -2.00 0.27
N GLN A 208 -17.62 -2.12 -1.02
CA GLN A 208 -17.78 -3.41 -1.70
C GLN A 208 -16.44 -4.12 -1.88
N GLY A 209 -15.38 -3.36 -2.21
CA GLY A 209 -14.03 -3.89 -2.31
C GLY A 209 -13.53 -4.44 -0.97
N TYR A 210 -13.80 -3.75 0.14
CA TYR A 210 -13.43 -4.28 1.47
C TYR A 210 -14.26 -5.50 1.88
N LEU A 211 -15.54 -5.59 1.53
CA LEU A 211 -16.35 -6.79 1.76
C LEU A 211 -15.84 -7.99 0.95
N LEU A 212 -15.45 -7.77 -0.31
CA LEU A 212 -14.82 -8.82 -1.10
C LEU A 212 -13.49 -9.27 -0.46
N TRP A 213 -12.63 -8.32 -0.05
CA TRP A 213 -11.37 -8.65 0.62
C TRP A 213 -11.60 -9.44 1.90
N GLN A 214 -12.58 -9.03 2.73
CA GLN A 214 -12.98 -9.79 3.92
C GLN A 214 -13.30 -11.24 3.58
N SER A 215 -14.16 -11.48 2.59
CA SER A 215 -14.60 -12.82 2.22
C SER A 215 -13.44 -13.73 1.75
N LEU A 216 -12.45 -13.15 1.09
CA LEU A 216 -11.24 -13.86 0.65
C LEU A 216 -10.29 -14.20 1.80
N LEU A 217 -10.33 -13.44 2.88
CA LEU A 217 -9.49 -13.66 4.07
C LEU A 217 -10.12 -14.61 5.09
N GLU A 218 -11.45 -14.77 5.11
CA GLU A 218 -12.15 -15.64 6.08
C GLU A 218 -11.56 -17.04 6.23
N PRO A 219 -11.16 -17.76 5.15
CA PRO A 219 -10.56 -19.09 5.27
C PRO A 219 -9.25 -19.14 6.03
N TYR A 220 -8.52 -18.01 6.08
CA TYR A 220 -7.19 -17.89 6.70
C TYR A 220 -7.25 -17.33 8.12
N LEU A 221 -8.41 -16.84 8.56
CA LEU A 221 -8.65 -16.24 9.88
C LEU A 221 -9.31 -17.21 10.86
N ALA A 222 -9.79 -18.35 10.37
CA ALA A 222 -10.35 -19.39 11.22
C ALA A 222 -9.24 -19.94 12.15
N PRO A 223 -9.52 -20.16 13.46
CA PRO A 223 -8.60 -20.91 14.30
C PRO A 223 -8.41 -22.30 13.71
N GLU A 224 -7.15 -22.72 13.57
CA GLU A 224 -6.87 -24.13 13.26
C GLU A 224 -7.51 -25.00 14.35
N VAL A 225 -8.42 -25.91 13.94
CA VAL A 225 -9.13 -26.84 14.81
C VAL A 225 -8.19 -27.94 15.26
#